data_8a5e0a1228f9069f11cb4a14e220b6f2
#
_entry.id   8a5e0a1228f9069f11cb4a14e220b6f2
#
_cell.length_a   1.000
_cell.length_b   1.000
_cell.length_c   1.000
_cell.angle_alpha   90.00
_cell.angle_beta   90.00
_cell.angle_gamma   90.00
#
_symmetry.space_group_name_H-M   'P 1'
#
loop_
_entity.id
_entity.type
_entity.pdbx_description
1 polymer ?
#
loop_
_entity_poly.entity_id
_entity_poly.type
_entity_poly.pdbx_seq_one_letter_code
_entity_poly.pdbx_strand_id
1 'polypeptide(L)'
;IGLGIPAEPLFRSSYGIVHTHSTYATAWAQAGKDIPNIGTTHADYFHDCIPCTDAMTEDQMAEYEHNTGVVIVNRILNGGINPVHTPAVLVKNHGPFAWGKDADQAVYHAVVTEQVAKMAFISFMVNPDTTMNPLLVEKHFSRKHGPNAYYGQKKK
;
A
#
# COMPACT_ATOMS: atom_id res chain seq x y z
N ILE A 1 12.53 -14.70 -12.43
CA ILE A 1 13.68 -14.17 -11.67
C ILE A 1 13.27 -14.25 -10.23
N GLY A 2 13.76 -15.29 -9.52
CA GLY A 2 13.54 -15.45 -8.08
C GLY A 2 14.31 -14.34 -7.37
N LEU A 3 13.61 -13.45 -6.73
CA LEU A 3 14.19 -12.33 -5.98
C LEU A 3 14.83 -12.79 -4.66
N GLY A 4 15.39 -13.96 -4.49
CA GLY A 4 16.19 -14.39 -3.33
C GLY A 4 15.92 -13.76 -1.95
N ILE A 5 14.76 -13.09 -1.80
CA ILE A 5 14.35 -12.33 -0.63
C ILE A 5 13.55 -13.25 0.29
N PRO A 6 13.70 -13.17 1.62
CA PRO A 6 12.85 -13.90 2.58
C PRO A 6 11.37 -13.39 2.57
N ALA A 7 10.94 -12.80 1.47
CA ALA A 7 9.58 -12.29 1.22
C ALA A 7 8.57 -13.39 0.87
N GLU A 8 9.03 -14.58 0.47
CA GLU A 8 8.14 -15.67 0.05
C GLU A 8 7.00 -15.97 1.04
N PRO A 9 7.22 -16.01 2.36
CA PRO A 9 6.10 -16.26 3.29
C PRO A 9 5.07 -15.15 3.31
N LEU A 10 5.48 -13.89 3.13
CA LEU A 10 4.61 -12.71 3.18
C LEU A 10 3.79 -12.54 1.89
N PHE A 11 4.38 -12.89 0.75
CA PHE A 11 3.79 -12.69 -0.57
C PHE A 11 3.35 -13.98 -1.26
N ARG A 12 3.22 -15.10 -0.52
CA ARG A 12 2.79 -16.41 -1.07
C ARG A 12 1.46 -16.37 -1.82
N SER A 13 0.59 -15.42 -1.51
CA SER A 13 -0.69 -15.20 -2.17
C SER A 13 -0.64 -14.11 -3.24
N SER A 14 0.53 -13.55 -3.52
CA SER A 14 0.71 -12.44 -4.47
C SER A 14 1.49 -12.91 -5.69
N TYR A 15 0.81 -13.04 -6.81
CA TYR A 15 1.40 -13.50 -8.08
C TYR A 15 1.62 -12.36 -9.08
N GLY A 16 1.19 -11.15 -8.75
CA GLY A 16 1.41 -9.94 -9.53
C GLY A 16 1.95 -8.81 -8.65
N ILE A 17 3.00 -8.14 -9.13
CA ILE A 17 3.55 -6.91 -8.52
C ILE A 17 3.65 -5.86 -9.63
N VAL A 18 3.20 -4.64 -9.31
CA VAL A 18 3.26 -3.49 -10.21
C VAL A 18 4.01 -2.38 -9.49
N HIS A 19 4.98 -1.80 -10.18
CA HIS A 19 5.65 -0.56 -9.78
C HIS A 19 5.30 0.54 -10.77
N THR A 20 5.04 1.75 -10.25
CA THR A 20 4.74 2.93 -11.06
C THR A 20 5.43 4.17 -10.50
N HIS A 21 5.45 5.23 -11.29
CA HIS A 21 5.79 6.58 -10.86
C HIS A 21 4.55 7.49 -11.01
N SER A 22 3.41 7.00 -10.56
CA SER A 22 2.16 7.77 -10.60
C SER A 22 2.27 9.00 -9.71
N THR A 23 1.67 10.11 -10.15
CA THR A 23 2.00 11.47 -9.67
C THR A 23 1.85 11.65 -8.17
N TYR A 24 0.68 11.31 -7.62
CA TYR A 24 0.38 11.59 -6.22
C TYR A 24 1.07 10.59 -5.29
N ALA A 25 1.01 9.30 -5.59
CA ALA A 25 1.67 8.30 -4.76
C ALA A 25 3.19 8.49 -4.74
N THR A 26 3.79 8.86 -5.89
CA THR A 26 5.21 9.20 -5.95
C THR A 26 5.53 10.47 -5.16
N ALA A 27 4.66 11.49 -5.19
CA ALA A 27 4.86 12.69 -4.36
C ALA A 27 4.88 12.37 -2.86
N TRP A 28 4.00 11.47 -2.37
CA TRP A 28 4.03 10.97 -1.00
C TRP A 28 5.32 10.21 -0.70
N ALA A 29 5.77 9.36 -1.62
CA ALA A 29 7.04 8.63 -1.50
C ALA A 29 8.24 9.60 -1.42
N GLN A 30 8.27 10.63 -2.25
CA GLN A 30 9.32 11.67 -2.23
C GLN A 30 9.30 12.45 -0.92
N ALA A 31 8.11 12.73 -0.38
CA ALA A 31 7.96 13.36 0.93
C ALA A 31 8.34 12.45 2.10
N GLY A 32 8.51 11.14 1.86
CA GLY A 32 8.82 10.15 2.88
C GLY A 32 7.71 10.00 3.93
N LYS A 33 6.46 10.08 3.48
CA LYS A 33 5.26 10.01 4.33
C LYS A 33 4.36 8.87 3.90
N ASP A 34 3.76 8.19 4.89
CA ASP A 34 2.68 7.24 4.66
C ASP A 34 1.46 7.97 4.08
N ILE A 35 0.67 7.30 3.22
CA ILE A 35 -0.64 7.82 2.81
C ILE A 35 -1.64 7.43 3.89
N PRO A 36 -2.17 8.37 4.66
CA PRO A 36 -3.05 8.06 5.79
C PRO A 36 -4.44 7.62 5.32
N ASN A 37 -5.05 6.72 6.09
CA ASN A 37 -6.43 6.29 5.86
C ASN A 37 -7.41 7.29 6.49
N ILE A 38 -7.79 8.32 5.73
CA ILE A 38 -8.65 9.42 6.19
C ILE A 38 -10.03 9.44 5.51
N GLY A 39 -10.37 8.38 4.78
CA GLY A 39 -11.65 8.34 4.07
C GLY A 39 -12.14 6.93 3.78
N THR A 40 -13.46 6.80 3.68
CA THR A 40 -14.11 5.51 3.43
C THR A 40 -13.70 4.87 2.11
N THR A 41 -13.33 5.66 1.10
CA THR A 41 -12.78 5.14 -0.16
C THR A 41 -11.46 4.41 0.07
N HIS A 42 -10.56 4.97 0.88
CA HIS A 42 -9.32 4.29 1.25
C HIS A 42 -9.63 3.00 2.03
N ALA A 43 -10.46 3.10 3.07
CA ALA A 43 -10.83 1.99 3.94
C ALA A 43 -11.57 0.85 3.20
N ASP A 44 -12.22 1.12 2.09
CA ASP A 44 -12.88 0.10 1.27
C ASP A 44 -11.88 -0.84 0.56
N TYR A 45 -10.59 -0.45 0.45
CA TYR A 45 -9.57 -1.19 -0.28
C TYR A 45 -8.36 -1.57 0.57
N PHE A 46 -7.96 -0.71 1.50
CA PHE A 46 -6.80 -0.90 2.36
C PHE A 46 -7.20 -0.68 3.82
N HIS A 47 -6.82 -1.63 4.67
CA HIS A 47 -7.15 -1.54 6.10
C HIS A 47 -6.34 -0.44 6.79
N ASP A 48 -5.03 -0.46 6.56
CA ASP A 48 -4.10 0.47 7.20
C ASP A 48 -3.78 1.67 6.29
N CYS A 49 -2.98 2.61 6.78
CA CYS A 49 -2.30 3.57 5.92
C CYS A 49 -1.43 2.82 4.89
N ILE A 50 -1.22 3.38 3.71
CA ILE A 50 -0.24 2.83 2.79
C ILE A 50 1.13 3.30 3.27
N PRO A 51 2.00 2.37 3.74
CA PRO A 51 3.24 2.73 4.41
C PRO A 51 4.29 3.24 3.44
N CYS A 52 5.18 4.12 3.91
CA CYS A 52 6.40 4.51 3.23
C CYS A 52 7.60 3.84 3.91
N THR A 53 8.54 3.33 3.13
CA THR A 53 9.78 2.76 3.66
C THR A 53 10.68 3.83 4.26
N ASP A 54 11.67 3.39 5.06
CA ASP A 54 12.82 4.22 5.35
C ASP A 54 13.66 4.46 4.08
N ALA A 55 14.55 5.46 4.12
CA ALA A 55 15.51 5.65 3.06
C ALA A 55 16.52 4.50 3.04
N MET A 56 16.94 4.08 1.84
CA MET A 56 18.06 3.16 1.73
C MET A 56 19.35 3.82 2.21
N THR A 57 20.19 3.04 2.87
CA THR A 57 21.54 3.45 3.27
C THR A 57 22.50 3.42 2.08
N GLU A 58 23.68 4.04 2.22
CA GLU A 58 24.71 4.03 1.18
C GLU A 58 25.13 2.60 0.79
N ASP A 59 25.30 1.72 1.77
CA ASP A 59 25.67 0.32 1.53
C ASP A 59 24.58 -0.44 0.74
N GLN A 60 23.31 -0.08 0.92
CA GLN A 60 22.20 -0.69 0.21
C GLN A 60 22.12 -0.27 -1.26
N MET A 61 22.75 0.83 -1.64
CA MET A 61 22.76 1.31 -3.03
C MET A 61 23.58 0.42 -3.98
N ALA A 62 24.50 -0.39 -3.46
CA ALA A 62 25.34 -1.28 -4.28
C ALA A 62 24.52 -2.38 -4.98
N GLU A 63 23.42 -2.85 -4.35
CA GLU A 63 22.49 -3.82 -4.92
C GLU A 63 21.07 -3.24 -4.87
N TYR A 64 20.88 -2.15 -5.62
CA TYR A 64 19.70 -1.28 -5.51
C TYR A 64 18.37 -2.01 -5.68
N GLU A 65 18.22 -2.83 -6.71
CA GLU A 65 16.97 -3.55 -7.00
C GLU A 65 16.66 -4.57 -5.91
N HIS A 66 17.68 -5.32 -5.47
CA HIS A 66 17.54 -6.28 -4.38
C HIS A 66 17.15 -5.57 -3.08
N ASN A 67 17.85 -4.52 -2.73
CA ASN A 67 17.63 -3.78 -1.50
C ASN A 67 16.33 -2.97 -1.50
N THR A 68 15.82 -2.60 -2.67
CA THR A 68 14.44 -2.08 -2.79
C THR A 68 13.43 -3.12 -2.25
N GLY A 69 13.58 -4.38 -2.62
CA GLY A 69 12.76 -5.45 -2.07
C GLY A 69 12.95 -5.63 -0.55
N VAL A 70 14.18 -5.56 -0.07
CA VAL A 70 14.50 -5.71 1.36
C VAL A 70 13.85 -4.61 2.20
N VAL A 71 13.92 -3.34 1.80
CA VAL A 71 13.31 -2.24 2.56
C VAL A 71 11.78 -2.33 2.56
N ILE A 72 11.16 -2.82 1.47
CA ILE A 72 9.72 -3.10 1.41
C ILE A 72 9.34 -4.17 2.46
N VAL A 73 10.03 -5.31 2.44
CA VAL A 73 9.75 -6.42 3.37
C VAL A 73 9.93 -5.98 4.82
N ASN A 74 11.03 -5.28 5.11
CA ASN A 74 11.29 -4.76 6.45
C ASN A 74 10.20 -3.79 6.91
N ARG A 75 9.72 -2.90 6.05
CA ARG A 75 8.66 -1.95 6.41
C ARG A 75 7.36 -2.67 6.74
N ILE A 76 6.99 -3.69 5.99
CA ILE A 76 5.78 -4.50 6.23
C ILE A 76 5.91 -5.28 7.55
N LEU A 77 7.03 -5.99 7.74
CA LEU A 77 7.26 -6.80 8.95
C LEU A 77 7.32 -5.96 10.22
N ASN A 78 8.16 -4.92 10.22
CA ASN A 78 8.37 -4.06 11.38
C ASN A 78 7.14 -3.22 11.71
N GLY A 79 6.32 -2.91 10.72
CA GLY A 79 5.04 -2.21 10.89
C GLY A 79 3.89 -3.12 11.36
N GLY A 80 4.08 -4.44 11.40
CA GLY A 80 3.01 -5.39 11.69
C GLY A 80 1.87 -5.34 10.66
N ILE A 81 2.18 -4.90 9.44
CA ILE A 81 1.18 -4.67 8.39
C ILE A 81 0.81 -6.00 7.73
N ASN A 82 -0.48 -6.25 7.58
CA ASN A 82 -0.94 -7.40 6.81
C ASN A 82 -0.90 -7.09 5.30
N PRO A 83 -0.01 -7.72 4.51
CA PRO A 83 0.15 -7.41 3.09
C PRO A 83 -1.05 -7.81 2.22
N VAL A 84 -1.97 -8.62 2.74
CA VAL A 84 -3.23 -8.95 2.05
C VAL A 84 -4.27 -7.84 2.25
N HIS A 85 -4.25 -7.20 3.42
CA HIS A 85 -5.18 -6.13 3.78
C HIS A 85 -4.70 -4.74 3.34
N THR A 86 -3.39 -4.58 3.13
CA THR A 86 -2.78 -3.33 2.64
C THR A 86 -1.76 -3.68 1.55
N PRO A 87 -2.26 -4.04 0.33
CA PRO A 87 -1.43 -4.56 -0.75
C PRO A 87 -0.71 -3.46 -1.54
N ALA A 88 -0.13 -2.49 -0.85
CA ALA A 88 0.70 -1.44 -1.44
C ALA A 88 1.71 -0.88 -0.42
N VAL A 89 2.79 -0.31 -0.92
CA VAL A 89 3.85 0.35 -0.17
C VAL A 89 4.50 1.45 -1.01
N LEU A 90 4.95 2.50 -0.38
CA LEU A 90 5.77 3.53 -1.01
C LEU A 90 7.24 3.26 -0.69
N VAL A 91 8.09 3.25 -1.69
CA VAL A 91 9.55 3.27 -1.48
C VAL A 91 9.99 4.72 -1.44
N LYS A 92 10.58 5.13 -0.30
CA LYS A 92 10.98 6.53 -0.07
C LYS A 92 11.91 7.04 -1.17
N ASN A 93 11.63 8.24 -1.66
CA ASN A 93 12.30 8.92 -2.77
C ASN A 93 12.19 8.22 -4.13
N HIS A 94 11.35 7.18 -4.25
CA HIS A 94 11.19 6.41 -5.48
C HIS A 94 9.74 6.44 -5.98
N GLY A 95 8.87 5.57 -5.43
CA GLY A 95 7.49 5.48 -5.89
C GLY A 95 6.73 4.31 -5.26
N PRO A 96 5.46 4.12 -5.65
CA PRO A 96 4.61 3.06 -5.13
C PRO A 96 4.91 1.70 -5.77
N PHE A 97 4.77 0.66 -4.94
CA PHE A 97 4.65 -0.73 -5.34
C PHE A 97 3.30 -1.24 -4.85
N ALA A 98 2.61 -1.99 -5.69
CA ALA A 98 1.34 -2.63 -5.34
C ALA A 98 1.35 -4.08 -5.82
N TRP A 99 0.61 -4.95 -5.14
CA TRP A 99 0.55 -6.36 -5.47
C TRP A 99 -0.87 -6.91 -5.39
N GLY A 100 -1.07 -8.09 -5.94
CA GLY A 100 -2.34 -8.80 -5.93
C GLY A 100 -2.17 -10.28 -6.26
N LYS A 101 -3.26 -11.04 -6.17
CA LYS A 101 -3.28 -12.48 -6.49
C LYS A 101 -2.97 -12.78 -7.98
N ASP A 102 -3.07 -11.76 -8.84
CA ASP A 102 -2.78 -11.80 -10.28
C ASP A 102 -2.37 -10.40 -10.76
N ALA A 103 -1.97 -10.28 -12.02
CA ALA A 103 -1.53 -9.02 -12.61
C ALA A 103 -2.66 -7.98 -12.65
N ASP A 104 -3.89 -8.39 -12.96
CA ASP A 104 -5.04 -7.49 -13.03
C ASP A 104 -5.34 -6.87 -11.66
N GLN A 105 -5.30 -7.67 -10.60
CA GLN A 105 -5.49 -7.17 -9.24
C GLN A 105 -4.35 -6.27 -8.78
N ALA A 106 -3.09 -6.58 -9.14
CA ALA A 106 -1.95 -5.72 -8.82
C ALA A 106 -2.08 -4.35 -9.51
N VAL A 107 -2.45 -4.30 -10.79
CA VAL A 107 -2.74 -3.05 -11.53
C VAL A 107 -3.90 -2.30 -10.88
N TYR A 108 -4.97 -3.01 -10.52
CA TYR A 108 -6.11 -2.41 -9.83
C TYR A 108 -5.71 -1.73 -8.52
N HIS A 109 -4.90 -2.40 -7.67
CA HIS A 109 -4.39 -1.82 -6.44
C HIS A 109 -3.47 -0.62 -6.69
N ALA A 110 -2.66 -0.64 -7.76
CA ALA A 110 -1.84 0.51 -8.13
C ALA A 110 -2.69 1.73 -8.50
N VAL A 111 -3.77 1.53 -9.26
CA VAL A 111 -4.73 2.61 -9.61
C VAL A 111 -5.41 3.15 -8.35
N VAL A 112 -5.86 2.27 -7.45
CA VAL A 112 -6.48 2.68 -6.19
C VAL A 112 -5.49 3.44 -5.32
N THR A 113 -4.23 2.97 -5.22
CA THR A 113 -3.15 3.66 -4.49
C THR A 113 -2.99 5.11 -4.95
N GLU A 114 -2.93 5.34 -6.26
CA GLU A 114 -2.83 6.70 -6.83
C GLU A 114 -4.06 7.55 -6.48
N GLN A 115 -5.28 7.00 -6.57
CA GLN A 115 -6.49 7.75 -6.29
C GLN A 115 -6.61 8.13 -4.81
N VAL A 116 -6.31 7.22 -3.88
CA VAL A 116 -6.36 7.54 -2.45
C VAL A 116 -5.22 8.48 -2.03
N ALA A 117 -4.04 8.39 -2.66
CA ALA A 117 -2.95 9.35 -2.49
C ALA A 117 -3.39 10.76 -2.89
N LYS A 118 -4.05 10.90 -4.06
CA LYS A 118 -4.62 12.16 -4.53
C LYS A 118 -5.67 12.71 -3.58
N MET A 119 -6.62 11.87 -3.16
CA MET A 119 -7.67 12.28 -2.22
C MET A 119 -7.09 12.75 -0.89
N ALA A 120 -6.13 12.02 -0.32
CA ALA A 120 -5.46 12.39 0.92
C ALA A 120 -4.76 13.75 0.78
N PHE A 121 -4.00 13.95 -0.30
CA PHE A 121 -3.33 15.23 -0.56
C PHE A 121 -4.33 16.40 -0.62
N ILE A 122 -5.41 16.26 -1.40
CA ILE A 122 -6.43 17.31 -1.53
C ILE A 122 -7.12 17.56 -0.18
N SER A 123 -7.43 16.49 0.58
CA SER A 123 -8.07 16.63 1.89
C SER A 123 -7.21 17.43 2.87
N PHE A 124 -5.89 17.18 2.91
CA PHE A 124 -4.97 17.96 3.74
C PHE A 124 -4.81 19.41 3.27
N MET A 125 -4.93 19.69 1.98
CA MET A 125 -4.97 21.06 1.47
C MET A 125 -6.23 21.81 1.91
N VAL A 126 -7.36 21.11 2.06
CA VAL A 126 -8.63 21.68 2.52
C VAL A 126 -8.67 21.79 4.05
N ASN A 127 -8.22 20.77 4.76
CA ASN A 127 -8.14 20.72 6.21
C ASN A 127 -6.93 19.89 6.65
N PRO A 128 -5.83 20.52 7.09
CA PRO A 128 -4.62 19.83 7.51
C PRO A 128 -4.79 18.95 8.76
N ASP A 129 -5.83 19.18 9.56
CA ASP A 129 -6.12 18.44 10.79
C ASP A 129 -7.12 17.29 10.56
N THR A 130 -7.41 16.96 9.30
CA THR A 130 -8.38 15.90 8.99
C THR A 130 -7.94 14.54 9.52
N THR A 131 -8.88 13.83 10.13
CA THR A 131 -8.69 12.47 10.65
C THR A 131 -9.92 11.63 10.36
N MET A 132 -9.81 10.32 10.53
CA MET A 132 -10.94 9.40 10.39
C MET A 132 -11.11 8.57 11.66
N ASN A 133 -12.37 8.34 12.05
CA ASN A 133 -12.69 7.46 13.16
C ASN A 133 -12.27 6.00 12.83
N PRO A 134 -11.42 5.35 13.65
CA PRO A 134 -10.98 3.97 13.41
C PRO A 134 -12.13 2.96 13.28
N LEU A 135 -13.25 3.17 14.01
CA LEU A 135 -14.43 2.32 13.89
C LEU A 135 -15.07 2.39 12.50
N LEU A 136 -14.94 3.55 11.83
CA LEU A 136 -15.46 3.71 10.48
C LEU A 136 -14.52 3.03 9.45
N VAL A 137 -13.20 3.04 9.69
CA VAL A 137 -12.23 2.27 8.90
C VAL A 137 -12.59 0.79 8.95
N GLU A 138 -12.69 0.23 10.16
CA GLU A 138 -13.03 -1.18 10.37
C GLU A 138 -14.37 -1.55 9.72
N LYS A 139 -15.39 -0.71 9.88
CA LYS A 139 -16.71 -0.92 9.28
C LYS A 139 -16.66 -1.00 7.76
N HIS A 140 -15.91 -0.11 7.12
CA HIS A 140 -15.80 -0.07 5.66
C HIS A 140 -14.96 -1.20 5.12
N PHE A 141 -13.85 -1.52 5.77
CA PHE A 141 -13.00 -2.62 5.37
C PHE A 141 -13.71 -3.97 5.51
N SER A 142 -14.25 -4.27 6.68
CA SER A 142 -14.85 -5.58 6.98
C SER A 142 -16.09 -5.91 6.13
N ARG A 143 -16.86 -4.89 5.69
CA ARG A 143 -18.02 -5.13 4.83
C ARG A 143 -17.67 -5.67 3.43
N LYS A 144 -16.42 -5.45 2.96
CA LYS A 144 -15.92 -5.89 1.66
C LYS A 144 -14.95 -7.07 1.77
N HIS A 145 -14.25 -7.19 2.89
CA HIS A 145 -13.18 -8.15 3.11
C HIS A 145 -13.48 -9.04 4.32
N GLY A 146 -12.96 -10.26 4.26
CA GLY A 146 -13.13 -11.21 5.35
C GLY A 146 -14.38 -12.11 5.25
N PRO A 147 -14.59 -12.98 6.24
CA PRO A 147 -15.59 -14.05 6.15
C PRO A 147 -17.05 -13.55 6.17
N ASN A 148 -17.29 -12.37 6.70
CA ASN A 148 -18.61 -11.75 6.83
C ASN A 148 -18.85 -10.62 5.80
N ALA A 149 -18.06 -10.58 4.74
CA ALA A 149 -18.22 -9.56 3.69
C ALA A 149 -19.59 -9.70 3.00
N TYR A 150 -20.29 -8.57 2.87
CA TYR A 150 -21.65 -8.54 2.28
C TYR A 150 -21.78 -7.49 1.17
N TYR A 151 -20.84 -6.55 1.05
CA TYR A 151 -20.88 -5.45 0.08
C TYR A 151 -19.93 -5.71 -1.09
N GLY A 152 -20.44 -5.58 -2.32
CA GLY A 152 -19.63 -5.79 -3.52
C GLY A 152 -19.31 -7.26 -3.84
N GLN A 153 -19.90 -8.22 -3.12
CA GLN A 153 -19.74 -9.63 -3.39
C GLN A 153 -20.54 -10.04 -4.64
N LYS A 154 -19.94 -10.86 -5.53
CA LYS A 154 -20.72 -11.48 -6.61
C LYS A 154 -21.79 -12.37 -5.97
N LYS A 155 -23.04 -12.16 -6.32
CA LYS A 155 -24.10 -13.13 -5.96
C LYS A 155 -23.70 -14.48 -6.55
N LYS A 156 -23.64 -15.50 -5.71
CA LYS A 156 -23.45 -16.90 -6.14
C LYS A 156 -24.66 -17.36 -6.90
#